data_c6a6e511ddf989e1dcda6ad07c557e89
#
_entry.id   c6a6e511ddf989e1dcda6ad07c557e89
#
_cell.length_a   1.000
_cell.length_b   1.000
_cell.length_c   1.000
_cell.angle_alpha   90.00
_cell.angle_beta   90.00
_cell.angle_gamma   90.00
#
_symmetry.space_group_name_H-M   'P 1'
#
loop_
_entity.id
_entity.type
_entity.pdbx_description
1 polymer ?
#
loop_
_entity_poly.entity_id
_entity_poly.type
_entity_poly.pdbx_seq_one_letter_code
_entity_poly.pdbx_strand_id
1 'polypeptide(L)'
;MMIALVFMFTTVSTSLGSVASAANMTWDFTQYNATQITSAMGAGWNLGNALDANINGVPSETAWGNPVITKALIQKVKAAGFKSIRIPVTYMKKIGSAPNYSIDSAYLARVKEVVDYAYSEGLFVILNIHHDGAHSTTPNTPSDNWLLPNASDQNTIRDKFKKVWQQIANTFVDYNEHLIFESMNEVFDGKTYGGTQPDLTIYSNINTLNQIFVDTVRLTGGNNAARWLLIPGWNTNIDYTAGNNGYTGFVLPTDYNRSSTVPSSEKRIMISVHYYDPYFFCLVENEGATQWGATADPAKKDSGGQEAHMESQFKSMYDKFVTRGYAVVIGEYGAIDKSANDSSNNTYRAIWTKAVVSTAKKYSLVPVWWDNGANFGLINRHNLTITQQGIIDGIMSGIGNYYRIVNRNSGKVLDVNGYSTADGAAVNQYTYSGGYNQQWELLNVGLNNYELINRNSGKVLEIGGWSSSDGATAQQWAHSGLGGYNQQWQKIDVGDGYFELKNAASGKYLEVFGWSTNDGATVGQWSLGNQYNFNQQWQLVPIN
;
A
#
# COMPACT_ATOMS: atom_id res chain seq x y z
N MET A 1 -50.94 4.12 -64.61
CA MET A 1 -50.99 4.43 -63.19
C MET A 1 -49.93 3.56 -62.49
N MET A 2 -48.71 4.13 -62.38
CA MET A 2 -47.52 3.41 -61.90
C MET A 2 -47.39 3.76 -60.39
N ILE A 3 -47.49 2.76 -59.53
CA ILE A 3 -47.28 2.89 -58.07
C ILE A 3 -45.79 2.65 -57.78
N ALA A 4 -45.10 3.70 -57.34
CA ALA A 4 -43.72 3.62 -56.91
C ALA A 4 -43.69 3.19 -55.43
N LEU A 5 -43.05 2.06 -55.11
CA LEU A 5 -42.78 1.60 -53.76
C LEU A 5 -41.49 2.25 -53.28
N VAL A 6 -41.58 3.08 -52.24
CA VAL A 6 -40.41 3.66 -51.54
C VAL A 6 -40.01 2.70 -50.43
N PHE A 7 -38.85 2.11 -50.55
CA PHE A 7 -38.20 1.37 -49.44
C PHE A 7 -37.47 2.35 -48.54
N MET A 8 -37.94 2.53 -47.31
CA MET A 8 -37.20 3.19 -46.24
C MET A 8 -36.19 2.21 -45.65
N PHE A 9 -34.90 2.46 -45.88
CA PHE A 9 -33.85 1.82 -45.12
C PHE A 9 -33.67 2.56 -43.79
N THR A 10 -34.06 1.95 -42.68
CA THR A 10 -33.68 2.38 -41.34
C THR A 10 -32.26 1.87 -41.06
N THR A 11 -31.29 2.80 -41.05
CA THR A 11 -29.94 2.54 -40.53
C THR A 11 -29.99 2.48 -39.02
N VAL A 12 -29.86 1.31 -38.45
CA VAL A 12 -29.59 1.14 -37.04
C VAL A 12 -28.12 1.55 -36.78
N SER A 13 -27.92 2.74 -36.28
CA SER A 13 -26.62 3.17 -35.76
C SER A 13 -26.40 2.48 -34.41
N THR A 14 -25.63 1.40 -34.40
CA THR A 14 -25.05 0.89 -33.18
C THR A 14 -23.99 1.89 -32.72
N SER A 15 -24.31 2.72 -31.74
CA SER A 15 -23.33 3.48 -31.00
C SER A 15 -22.43 2.49 -30.26
N LEU A 16 -21.25 2.23 -30.81
CA LEU A 16 -20.12 1.71 -30.03
C LEU A 16 -19.88 2.71 -28.93
N GLY A 17 -20.33 2.36 -27.70
CA GLY A 17 -19.97 3.10 -26.52
C GLY A 17 -18.45 3.20 -26.47
N SER A 18 -17.93 4.43 -26.64
CA SER A 18 -16.54 4.70 -26.37
C SER A 18 -16.27 4.26 -24.93
N VAL A 19 -15.43 3.23 -24.78
CA VAL A 19 -14.77 2.97 -23.50
C VAL A 19 -14.04 4.27 -23.19
N ALA A 20 -14.54 5.02 -22.20
CA ALA A 20 -13.85 6.20 -21.71
C ALA A 20 -12.47 5.71 -21.29
N SER A 21 -11.48 6.07 -22.09
CA SER A 21 -10.07 5.94 -21.76
C SER A 21 -9.90 6.54 -20.37
N ALA A 22 -9.18 5.84 -19.48
CA ALA A 22 -8.73 6.34 -18.17
C ALA A 22 -7.72 7.50 -18.35
N ALA A 23 -7.92 8.33 -19.37
CA ALA A 23 -7.08 9.45 -19.73
C ALA A 23 -7.45 10.65 -18.85
N ASN A 24 -6.40 11.20 -18.25
CA ASN A 24 -6.30 12.52 -17.64
C ASN A 24 -6.77 12.70 -16.19
N MET A 25 -6.28 11.85 -15.25
CA MET A 25 -5.80 12.42 -14.01
C MET A 25 -4.32 12.77 -14.21
N THR A 26 -4.03 14.03 -14.51
CA THR A 26 -2.66 14.57 -14.50
C THR A 26 -2.23 14.71 -13.04
N TRP A 27 -1.84 13.61 -12.43
CA TRP A 27 -1.22 13.62 -11.12
C TRP A 27 0.27 13.88 -11.30
N ASP A 28 0.78 14.87 -10.57
CA ASP A 28 2.21 15.14 -10.54
C ASP A 28 2.92 13.98 -9.81
N PHE A 29 3.97 13.43 -10.42
CA PHE A 29 4.83 12.39 -9.81
C PHE A 29 5.65 12.88 -8.60
N THR A 30 5.49 14.11 -8.19
CA THR A 30 6.12 14.70 -7.00
C THR A 30 5.16 14.82 -5.83
N GLN A 31 3.97 14.19 -5.91
CA GLN A 31 2.90 14.39 -4.95
C GLN A 31 3.22 13.84 -3.55
N TYR A 32 3.93 12.70 -3.44
CA TYR A 32 4.19 12.04 -2.17
C TYR A 32 5.68 11.93 -1.86
N ASN A 33 6.08 12.23 -0.62
CA ASN A 33 7.33 11.73 -0.05
C ASN A 33 7.15 10.30 0.48
N ALA A 34 8.23 9.68 1.00
CA ALA A 34 8.19 8.29 1.46
C ALA A 34 7.15 8.04 2.57
N THR A 35 7.01 8.95 3.53
CA THR A 35 6.03 8.82 4.62
C THR A 35 4.61 9.00 4.13
N GLN A 36 4.40 9.94 3.22
CA GLN A 36 3.09 10.22 2.66
C GLN A 36 2.58 9.09 1.79
N ILE A 37 3.44 8.52 0.92
CA ILE A 37 3.00 7.40 0.08
C ILE A 37 2.70 6.15 0.90
N THR A 38 3.48 5.83 1.93
CA THR A 38 3.19 4.68 2.80
C THR A 38 1.86 4.86 3.54
N SER A 39 1.55 6.06 3.99
CA SER A 39 0.25 6.37 4.59
C SER A 39 -0.89 6.27 3.58
N ALA A 40 -0.73 6.81 2.38
CA ALA A 40 -1.74 6.78 1.32
C ALA A 40 -2.03 5.35 0.83
N MET A 41 -1.00 4.49 0.76
CA MET A 41 -1.13 3.07 0.42
C MET A 41 -1.92 2.28 1.48
N GLY A 42 -1.92 2.72 2.73
CA GLY A 42 -2.72 2.14 3.82
C GLY A 42 -2.49 0.64 3.98
N ALA A 43 -3.60 -0.15 4.15
CA ALA A 43 -3.52 -1.60 4.04
C ALA A 43 -3.70 -2.04 2.61
N GLY A 44 -2.89 -3.02 2.22
CA GLY A 44 -2.95 -3.66 0.93
C GLY A 44 -3.48 -5.10 0.98
N TRP A 45 -3.81 -5.59 -0.21
CA TRP A 45 -4.29 -6.94 -0.46
C TRP A 45 -3.57 -7.53 -1.68
N ASN A 46 -3.10 -8.79 -1.58
CA ASN A 46 -2.50 -9.49 -2.71
C ASN A 46 -3.56 -10.23 -3.53
N LEU A 47 -3.50 -10.09 -4.84
CA LEU A 47 -4.24 -10.90 -5.80
C LEU A 47 -3.45 -12.20 -6.06
N GLY A 48 -3.15 -12.97 -5.00
CA GLY A 48 -2.34 -14.17 -5.07
C GLY A 48 -3.04 -15.36 -5.71
N ASN A 49 -2.29 -16.33 -6.22
CA ASN A 49 -2.79 -17.51 -6.93
C ASN A 49 -3.70 -17.16 -8.13
N ALA A 50 -3.34 -16.10 -8.86
CA ALA A 50 -4.08 -15.62 -10.02
C ALA A 50 -3.16 -15.47 -11.24
N LEU A 51 -2.62 -14.27 -11.54
CA LEU A 51 -1.63 -14.10 -12.62
C LEU A 51 -0.26 -14.72 -12.29
N ASP A 52 0.00 -15.03 -11.04
CA ASP A 52 1.17 -15.78 -10.58
C ASP A 52 1.01 -17.29 -10.75
N ALA A 53 -0.24 -17.79 -10.76
CA ALA A 53 -0.53 -19.21 -10.89
C ALA A 53 -0.13 -19.76 -12.27
N ASN A 54 0.37 -21.01 -12.28
CA ASN A 54 0.83 -21.63 -13.49
C ASN A 54 0.66 -23.16 -13.46
N ILE A 55 0.65 -23.78 -14.64
CA ILE A 55 0.74 -25.25 -14.83
C ILE A 55 2.00 -25.51 -15.65
N ASN A 56 2.97 -26.18 -15.04
CA ASN A 56 4.24 -26.51 -15.71
C ASN A 56 4.93 -25.29 -16.35
N GLY A 57 4.96 -24.16 -15.66
CA GLY A 57 5.56 -22.91 -16.13
C GLY A 57 4.71 -22.12 -17.12
N VAL A 58 3.50 -22.56 -17.46
CA VAL A 58 2.55 -21.80 -18.29
C VAL A 58 1.59 -21.04 -17.38
N PRO A 59 1.68 -19.71 -17.29
CA PRO A 59 0.77 -18.91 -16.49
C PRO A 59 -0.69 -19.07 -16.89
N SER A 60 -1.57 -19.23 -15.91
CA SER A 60 -3.01 -19.33 -16.07
C SER A 60 -3.73 -18.90 -14.80
N GLU A 61 -4.64 -17.95 -14.90
CA GLU A 61 -5.39 -17.39 -13.76
C GLU A 61 -6.18 -18.45 -12.98
N THR A 62 -6.52 -19.57 -13.62
CA THR A 62 -7.34 -20.64 -13.03
C THR A 62 -6.54 -21.87 -12.63
N ALA A 63 -5.23 -21.85 -12.80
CA ALA A 63 -4.35 -23.02 -12.59
C ALA A 63 -4.44 -23.60 -11.19
N TRP A 64 -4.66 -22.76 -10.17
CA TRP A 64 -4.70 -23.17 -8.76
C TRP A 64 -6.08 -22.96 -8.13
N GLY A 65 -7.15 -23.10 -8.94
CA GLY A 65 -8.54 -23.20 -8.48
C GLY A 65 -9.29 -21.86 -8.33
N ASN A 66 -8.65 -20.74 -8.59
CA ASN A 66 -9.34 -19.46 -8.62
C ASN A 66 -10.08 -19.22 -9.94
N PRO A 67 -11.15 -18.42 -9.94
CA PRO A 67 -11.79 -17.99 -11.19
C PRO A 67 -10.95 -16.91 -11.88
N VAL A 68 -11.28 -16.67 -13.17
CA VAL A 68 -10.72 -15.53 -13.92
C VAL A 68 -11.00 -14.22 -13.17
N ILE A 69 -9.99 -13.36 -13.11
CA ILE A 69 -10.07 -12.07 -12.39
C ILE A 69 -11.08 -11.14 -13.06
N THR A 70 -11.94 -10.54 -12.25
CA THR A 70 -12.95 -9.57 -12.71
C THR A 70 -12.78 -8.22 -12.04
N LYS A 71 -13.23 -7.15 -12.69
CA LYS A 71 -13.27 -5.82 -12.09
C LYS A 71 -14.13 -5.80 -10.81
N ALA A 72 -15.20 -6.59 -10.77
CA ALA A 72 -16.08 -6.70 -9.60
C ALA A 72 -15.35 -7.23 -8.35
N LEU A 73 -14.40 -8.17 -8.50
CA LEU A 73 -13.55 -8.60 -7.39
C LEU A 73 -12.72 -7.43 -6.85
N ILE A 74 -12.09 -6.65 -7.72
CA ILE A 74 -11.28 -5.49 -7.32
C ILE A 74 -12.12 -4.44 -6.60
N GLN A 75 -13.34 -4.18 -7.10
CA GLN A 75 -14.29 -3.28 -6.45
C GLN A 75 -14.69 -3.79 -5.06
N LYS A 76 -14.85 -5.12 -4.90
CA LYS A 76 -15.13 -5.73 -3.60
C LYS A 76 -13.97 -5.56 -2.62
N VAL A 77 -12.72 -5.72 -3.07
CA VAL A 77 -11.50 -5.46 -2.28
C VAL A 77 -11.47 -4.01 -1.82
N LYS A 78 -11.68 -3.06 -2.73
CA LYS A 78 -11.76 -1.63 -2.39
C LYS A 78 -12.86 -1.34 -1.36
N ALA A 79 -14.06 -1.90 -1.58
CA ALA A 79 -15.20 -1.72 -0.67
C ALA A 79 -14.95 -2.31 0.72
N ALA A 80 -14.09 -3.31 0.85
CA ALA A 80 -13.62 -3.86 2.13
C ALA A 80 -12.64 -2.93 2.88
N GLY A 81 -12.20 -1.80 2.26
CA GLY A 81 -11.38 -0.77 2.89
C GLY A 81 -9.90 -0.76 2.47
N PHE A 82 -9.45 -1.71 1.65
CA PHE A 82 -8.07 -1.74 1.15
C PHE A 82 -7.78 -0.55 0.24
N LYS A 83 -6.58 0.01 0.37
CA LYS A 83 -6.11 1.18 -0.38
C LYS A 83 -5.07 0.83 -1.44
N SER A 84 -4.42 -0.31 -1.30
CA SER A 84 -3.44 -0.83 -2.25
C SER A 84 -3.70 -2.29 -2.59
N ILE A 85 -3.23 -2.69 -3.77
CA ILE A 85 -3.28 -4.06 -4.26
C ILE A 85 -1.92 -4.44 -4.83
N ARG A 86 -1.41 -5.60 -4.44
CA ARG A 86 -0.26 -6.21 -5.11
C ARG A 86 -0.77 -7.26 -6.08
N ILE A 87 -0.31 -7.20 -7.30
CA ILE A 87 -0.66 -8.09 -8.41
C ILE A 87 0.58 -8.92 -8.75
N PRO A 88 0.74 -10.09 -8.14
CA PRO A 88 1.81 -11.02 -8.47
C PRO A 88 1.63 -11.54 -9.89
N VAL A 89 2.70 -11.52 -10.70
CA VAL A 89 2.67 -11.98 -12.09
C VAL A 89 3.85 -12.89 -12.40
N THR A 90 3.58 -14.08 -12.91
CA THR A 90 4.60 -15.02 -13.39
C THR A 90 4.65 -14.96 -14.92
N TYR A 91 5.84 -14.83 -15.47
CA TYR A 91 6.03 -14.72 -16.93
C TYR A 91 6.58 -16.00 -17.57
N MET A 92 7.49 -16.74 -16.94
CA MET A 92 8.05 -18.05 -17.36
C MET A 92 7.94 -18.35 -18.86
N LYS A 93 7.09 -19.31 -19.27
CA LYS A 93 6.84 -19.71 -20.68
C LYS A 93 6.08 -18.68 -21.52
N LYS A 94 5.73 -17.53 -20.95
CA LYS A 94 5.21 -16.36 -21.70
C LYS A 94 6.33 -15.48 -22.24
N ILE A 95 7.58 -15.80 -21.98
CA ILE A 95 8.76 -15.10 -22.51
C ILE A 95 9.35 -15.94 -23.66
N GLY A 96 9.50 -15.34 -24.83
CA GLY A 96 10.13 -15.93 -26.00
C GLY A 96 11.65 -16.09 -25.87
N SER A 97 12.27 -16.61 -26.90
CA SER A 97 13.70 -16.90 -26.94
C SER A 97 14.58 -15.66 -27.06
N ALA A 98 15.87 -15.82 -26.77
CA ALA A 98 16.90 -14.84 -27.10
C ALA A 98 16.90 -14.53 -28.61
N PRO A 99 17.37 -13.37 -29.03
CA PRO A 99 17.92 -12.29 -28.19
C PRO A 99 16.86 -11.35 -27.63
N ASN A 100 15.60 -11.40 -28.05
CA ASN A 100 14.60 -10.39 -27.73
C ASN A 100 13.85 -10.66 -26.42
N TYR A 101 13.70 -11.92 -26.02
CA TYR A 101 12.89 -12.31 -24.86
C TYR A 101 11.51 -11.64 -24.82
N SER A 102 10.83 -11.61 -25.99
CA SER A 102 9.53 -10.95 -26.13
C SER A 102 8.49 -11.61 -25.26
N ILE A 103 7.79 -10.81 -24.44
CA ILE A 103 6.64 -11.29 -23.68
C ILE A 103 5.48 -11.52 -24.65
N ASP A 104 4.73 -12.60 -24.47
CA ASP A 104 3.49 -12.86 -25.22
C ASP A 104 2.57 -11.63 -25.11
N SER A 105 2.21 -11.06 -26.26
CA SER A 105 1.52 -9.76 -26.29
C SER A 105 0.09 -9.85 -25.75
N ALA A 106 -0.59 -10.99 -25.94
CA ALA A 106 -1.93 -11.20 -25.42
C ALA A 106 -1.89 -11.35 -23.88
N TYR A 107 -0.86 -12.03 -23.37
CA TYR A 107 -0.66 -12.17 -21.94
C TYR A 107 -0.34 -10.81 -21.30
N LEU A 108 0.57 -10.03 -21.87
CA LEU A 108 0.91 -8.70 -21.35
C LEU A 108 -0.29 -7.73 -21.42
N ALA A 109 -1.12 -7.83 -22.44
CA ALA A 109 -2.38 -7.09 -22.53
C ALA A 109 -3.37 -7.50 -21.43
N ARG A 110 -3.42 -8.80 -21.05
CA ARG A 110 -4.25 -9.27 -19.94
C ARG A 110 -3.72 -8.77 -18.59
N VAL A 111 -2.40 -8.78 -18.37
CA VAL A 111 -1.78 -8.18 -17.19
C VAL A 111 -2.18 -6.70 -17.07
N LYS A 112 -2.08 -5.97 -18.19
CA LYS A 112 -2.47 -4.56 -18.25
C LYS A 112 -3.95 -4.36 -17.90
N GLU A 113 -4.84 -5.17 -18.42
CA GLU A 113 -6.28 -5.11 -18.14
C GLU A 113 -6.57 -5.29 -16.64
N VAL A 114 -5.91 -6.23 -15.97
CA VAL A 114 -6.07 -6.46 -14.53
C VAL A 114 -5.51 -5.28 -13.72
N VAL A 115 -4.38 -4.72 -14.12
CA VAL A 115 -3.84 -3.48 -13.54
C VAL A 115 -4.84 -2.33 -13.71
N ASP A 116 -5.44 -2.19 -14.90
CA ASP A 116 -6.43 -1.14 -15.19
C ASP A 116 -7.68 -1.27 -14.30
N TYR A 117 -8.12 -2.48 -13.96
CA TYR A 117 -9.22 -2.67 -13.00
C TYR A 117 -8.92 -2.00 -11.65
N ALA A 118 -7.72 -2.23 -11.11
CA ALA A 118 -7.33 -1.68 -9.82
C ALA A 118 -7.01 -0.18 -9.90
N TYR A 119 -6.27 0.22 -10.93
CA TYR A 119 -5.87 1.60 -11.15
C TYR A 119 -7.07 2.53 -11.36
N SER A 120 -8.08 2.09 -12.17
CA SER A 120 -9.31 2.87 -12.40
C SER A 120 -10.18 3.03 -11.15
N GLU A 121 -10.02 2.17 -10.15
CA GLU A 121 -10.66 2.31 -8.85
C GLU A 121 -9.88 3.24 -7.89
N GLY A 122 -8.72 3.79 -8.31
CA GLY A 122 -7.87 4.68 -7.51
C GLY A 122 -7.05 3.96 -6.44
N LEU A 123 -6.85 2.65 -6.57
CA LEU A 123 -5.96 1.90 -5.70
C LEU A 123 -4.50 2.16 -6.08
N PHE A 124 -3.59 2.10 -5.10
CA PHE A 124 -2.18 1.91 -5.37
C PHE A 124 -1.95 0.48 -5.83
N VAL A 125 -1.22 0.30 -6.92
CA VAL A 125 -0.97 -1.01 -7.52
C VAL A 125 0.52 -1.32 -7.46
N ILE A 126 0.88 -2.49 -6.92
CA ILE A 126 2.24 -3.03 -6.97
C ILE A 126 2.24 -4.16 -7.99
N LEU A 127 3.07 -4.06 -9.02
CA LEU A 127 3.21 -5.05 -10.09
C LEU A 127 4.62 -5.62 -10.08
N ASN A 128 4.77 -6.96 -10.14
CA ASN A 128 6.08 -7.61 -10.04
C ASN A 128 6.32 -8.74 -11.07
N ILE A 129 7.51 -9.35 -10.98
CA ILE A 129 7.85 -10.67 -11.50
C ILE A 129 7.86 -11.63 -10.31
N HIS A 130 6.99 -12.67 -10.31
CA HIS A 130 6.71 -13.44 -9.11
C HIS A 130 7.41 -14.81 -9.05
N HIS A 131 6.83 -15.86 -9.64
CA HIS A 131 7.37 -17.23 -9.56
C HIS A 131 8.44 -17.56 -10.61
N ASP A 132 8.99 -16.58 -11.30
CA ASP A 132 10.09 -16.75 -12.25
C ASP A 132 11.43 -17.09 -11.56
N GLY A 133 11.54 -16.81 -10.25
CA GLY A 133 12.65 -17.22 -9.39
C GLY A 133 12.50 -18.63 -8.85
N ALA A 134 13.61 -19.17 -8.30
CA ALA A 134 13.60 -20.48 -7.66
C ALA A 134 12.90 -20.42 -6.30
N HIS A 135 11.88 -21.26 -6.13
CA HIS A 135 11.19 -21.42 -4.86
C HIS A 135 11.50 -22.73 -4.14
N SER A 136 12.20 -23.67 -4.73
CA SER A 136 12.34 -24.95 -4.07
C SER A 136 13.35 -25.85 -4.77
N THR A 137 14.08 -26.59 -3.95
CA THR A 137 14.83 -27.79 -4.35
C THR A 137 13.93 -29.02 -4.45
N THR A 138 12.58 -28.87 -4.38
CA THR A 138 11.67 -30.00 -4.49
C THR A 138 11.62 -30.52 -5.92
N PRO A 139 11.51 -31.85 -6.12
CA PRO A 139 11.56 -32.48 -7.46
C PRO A 139 10.47 -32.06 -8.44
N ASN A 140 9.44 -31.33 -7.98
CA ASN A 140 8.30 -30.87 -8.78
C ASN A 140 8.33 -29.38 -9.10
N THR A 141 9.43 -28.69 -8.82
CA THR A 141 9.57 -27.28 -9.24
C THR A 141 9.71 -27.28 -10.76
N PRO A 142 8.93 -26.48 -11.51
CA PRO A 142 9.06 -26.42 -12.95
C PRO A 142 10.50 -26.07 -13.34
N SER A 143 11.10 -26.83 -14.24
CA SER A 143 12.42 -26.55 -14.84
C SER A 143 12.47 -25.22 -15.61
N ASP A 144 11.40 -24.45 -15.54
CA ASP A 144 11.15 -23.22 -16.32
C ASP A 144 11.47 -21.93 -15.53
N ASN A 145 11.85 -22.06 -14.25
CA ASN A 145 12.35 -20.93 -13.46
C ASN A 145 13.66 -20.46 -14.08
N TRP A 146 13.71 -19.19 -14.43
CA TRP A 146 14.88 -18.64 -15.13
C TRP A 146 15.61 -17.57 -14.31
N LEU A 147 14.95 -16.96 -13.31
CA LEU A 147 15.50 -15.90 -12.48
C LEU A 147 16.24 -16.51 -11.29
N LEU A 148 17.41 -17.11 -11.57
CA LEU A 148 18.19 -17.93 -10.64
C LEU A 148 19.49 -17.22 -10.26
N PRO A 149 19.60 -16.61 -9.06
CA PRO A 149 20.80 -15.86 -8.66
C PRO A 149 22.02 -16.75 -8.43
N ASN A 150 21.83 -18.06 -8.29
CA ASN A 150 22.88 -19.07 -8.11
C ASN A 150 23.26 -19.81 -9.40
N ALA A 151 22.66 -19.49 -10.54
CA ALA A 151 23.04 -20.09 -11.82
C ALA A 151 24.43 -19.60 -12.27
N SER A 152 25.14 -20.44 -13.05
CA SER A 152 26.48 -20.13 -13.55
C SER A 152 26.48 -19.03 -14.62
N ASP A 153 25.46 -18.97 -15.46
CA ASP A 153 25.33 -17.94 -16.52
C ASP A 153 24.47 -16.75 -16.06
N GLN A 154 25.06 -15.90 -15.25
CA GLN A 154 24.39 -14.67 -14.81
C GLN A 154 24.21 -13.63 -15.93
N ASN A 155 25.01 -13.68 -17.01
CA ASN A 155 24.89 -12.73 -18.11
C ASN A 155 23.60 -12.92 -18.89
N THR A 156 23.23 -14.16 -19.19
CA THR A 156 21.94 -14.48 -19.84
C THR A 156 20.76 -14.08 -18.96
N ILE A 157 20.83 -14.33 -17.65
CA ILE A 157 19.77 -13.95 -16.70
C ILE A 157 19.60 -12.43 -16.67
N ARG A 158 20.70 -11.68 -16.54
CA ARG A 158 20.68 -10.21 -16.51
C ARG A 158 20.17 -9.60 -17.80
N ASP A 159 20.54 -10.13 -18.96
CA ASP A 159 20.04 -9.66 -20.26
C ASP A 159 18.54 -9.93 -20.40
N LYS A 160 18.08 -11.14 -20.05
CA LYS A 160 16.66 -11.49 -20.05
C LYS A 160 15.87 -10.60 -19.11
N PHE A 161 16.32 -10.43 -17.87
CA PHE A 161 15.68 -9.61 -16.85
C PHE A 161 15.52 -8.15 -17.27
N LYS A 162 16.60 -7.58 -17.83
CA LYS A 162 16.58 -6.22 -18.40
C LYS A 162 15.50 -6.08 -19.49
N LYS A 163 15.47 -7.01 -20.45
CA LYS A 163 14.54 -6.94 -21.59
C LYS A 163 13.09 -7.17 -21.19
N VAL A 164 12.84 -8.05 -20.22
CA VAL A 164 11.51 -8.29 -19.66
C VAL A 164 11.02 -7.01 -18.96
N TRP A 165 11.83 -6.41 -18.07
CA TRP A 165 11.46 -5.17 -17.40
C TRP A 165 11.30 -3.99 -18.36
N GLN A 166 12.09 -3.91 -19.42
CA GLN A 166 11.94 -2.87 -20.44
C GLN A 166 10.55 -2.94 -21.11
N GLN A 167 10.05 -4.13 -21.42
CA GLN A 167 8.73 -4.33 -22.01
C GLN A 167 7.61 -3.99 -21.02
N ILE A 168 7.72 -4.46 -19.77
CA ILE A 168 6.77 -4.12 -18.71
C ILE A 168 6.73 -2.60 -18.51
N ALA A 169 7.89 -1.97 -18.31
CA ALA A 169 7.97 -0.53 -18.06
C ALA A 169 7.41 0.31 -19.21
N ASN A 170 7.68 -0.05 -20.46
CA ASN A 170 7.12 0.62 -21.63
C ASN A 170 5.60 0.48 -21.72
N THR A 171 5.04 -0.67 -21.32
CA THR A 171 3.58 -0.91 -21.33
C THR A 171 2.84 0.04 -20.39
N PHE A 172 3.48 0.48 -19.32
CA PHE A 172 2.88 1.28 -18.25
C PHE A 172 3.51 2.68 -18.10
N VAL A 173 4.20 3.17 -19.13
CA VAL A 173 4.98 4.41 -19.05
C VAL A 173 4.14 5.64 -18.66
N ASP A 174 2.88 5.69 -19.08
CA ASP A 174 1.96 6.81 -18.84
C ASP A 174 1.19 6.74 -17.50
N TYR A 175 1.35 5.65 -16.73
CA TYR A 175 0.68 5.51 -15.43
C TYR A 175 1.33 6.41 -14.39
N ASN A 176 0.51 7.03 -13.54
CA ASN A 176 0.98 7.94 -12.49
C ASN A 176 1.59 7.21 -11.28
N GLU A 177 1.74 7.94 -10.18
CA GLU A 177 2.36 7.52 -8.92
C GLU A 177 1.62 6.37 -8.21
N HIS A 178 0.36 6.08 -8.59
CA HIS A 178 -0.40 4.94 -8.05
C HIS A 178 0.08 3.58 -8.57
N LEU A 179 0.89 3.53 -9.64
CA LEU A 179 1.51 2.28 -10.08
C LEU A 179 2.97 2.21 -9.66
N ILE A 180 3.29 1.22 -8.87
CA ILE A 180 4.61 0.91 -8.30
C ILE A 180 5.11 -0.38 -8.95
N PHE A 181 6.37 -0.44 -9.34
CA PHE A 181 6.98 -1.67 -9.81
C PHE A 181 7.83 -2.31 -8.73
N GLU A 182 7.68 -3.62 -8.54
CA GLU A 182 8.52 -4.44 -7.67
C GLU A 182 9.41 -5.36 -8.51
N SER A 183 10.72 -5.25 -8.34
CA SER A 183 11.71 -5.88 -9.24
C SER A 183 11.53 -7.39 -9.39
N MET A 184 11.31 -8.08 -8.30
CA MET A 184 11.12 -9.52 -8.20
C MET A 184 10.49 -9.88 -6.86
N ASN A 185 9.99 -11.12 -6.75
CA ASN A 185 9.46 -11.67 -5.51
C ASN A 185 10.61 -12.22 -4.61
N GLU A 186 10.43 -13.36 -4.01
CA GLU A 186 11.30 -14.07 -3.08
C GLU A 186 12.47 -14.79 -3.78
N VAL A 187 13.40 -14.04 -4.35
CA VAL A 187 14.54 -14.60 -5.07
C VAL A 187 15.69 -14.88 -4.12
N PHE A 188 16.22 -16.11 -4.13
CA PHE A 188 17.33 -16.59 -3.30
C PHE A 188 17.94 -17.88 -3.86
N ASP A 189 18.78 -18.60 -3.10
CA ASP A 189 19.44 -19.84 -3.53
C ASP A 189 18.57 -21.10 -3.42
N GLY A 190 17.34 -20.96 -2.94
CA GLY A 190 16.40 -22.06 -2.70
C GLY A 190 16.71 -22.92 -1.47
N LYS A 191 17.66 -22.52 -0.61
CA LYS A 191 18.14 -23.31 0.53
C LYS A 191 18.24 -22.52 1.83
N THR A 192 18.67 -21.26 1.75
CA THR A 192 18.99 -20.43 2.92
C THR A 192 17.79 -19.57 3.29
N TYR A 193 16.89 -20.12 4.10
CA TYR A 193 15.66 -19.44 4.55
C TYR A 193 15.88 -18.58 5.80
N GLY A 194 16.85 -18.91 6.65
CA GLY A 194 17.13 -18.22 7.91
C GLY A 194 18.25 -18.90 8.71
N GLY A 195 18.71 -18.27 9.80
CA GLY A 195 19.63 -18.86 10.77
C GLY A 195 21.11 -18.92 10.36
N THR A 196 21.45 -18.70 9.08
CA THR A 196 22.83 -18.70 8.57
C THR A 196 23.05 -17.54 7.62
N GLN A 197 24.30 -17.04 7.53
CA GLN A 197 24.68 -16.00 6.58
C GLN A 197 24.46 -16.50 5.14
N PRO A 198 23.71 -15.76 4.29
CA PRO A 198 23.59 -16.07 2.86
C PRO A 198 24.94 -16.03 2.15
N ASP A 199 25.09 -16.81 1.08
CA ASP A 199 26.26 -16.71 0.20
C ASP A 199 26.33 -15.30 -0.41
N LEU A 200 27.42 -14.58 -0.14
CA LEU A 200 27.56 -13.17 -0.54
C LEU A 200 27.70 -13.01 -2.06
N THR A 201 28.22 -14.02 -2.77
CA THR A 201 28.30 -13.99 -4.24
C THR A 201 26.91 -14.06 -4.84
N ILE A 202 26.07 -14.97 -4.35
CA ILE A 202 24.68 -15.12 -4.78
C ILE A 202 23.88 -13.87 -4.38
N TYR A 203 24.09 -13.34 -3.18
CA TYR A 203 23.43 -12.10 -2.75
C TYR A 203 23.82 -10.90 -3.63
N SER A 204 25.08 -10.82 -4.02
CA SER A 204 25.56 -9.80 -4.97
C SER A 204 24.86 -9.87 -6.33
N ASN A 205 24.49 -11.08 -6.79
CA ASN A 205 23.69 -11.23 -8.02
C ASN A 205 22.27 -10.63 -7.84
N ILE A 206 21.62 -10.85 -6.69
CA ILE A 206 20.31 -10.22 -6.37
C ILE A 206 20.43 -8.70 -6.37
N ASN A 207 21.46 -8.14 -5.71
CA ASN A 207 21.70 -6.68 -5.72
C ASN A 207 21.94 -6.16 -7.14
N THR A 208 22.66 -6.92 -7.98
CA THR A 208 22.89 -6.56 -9.38
C THR A 208 21.60 -6.55 -10.19
N LEU A 209 20.70 -7.51 -9.96
CA LEU A 209 19.38 -7.52 -10.59
C LEU A 209 18.54 -6.31 -10.17
N ASN A 210 18.55 -5.95 -8.88
CA ASN A 210 17.88 -4.73 -8.40
C ASN A 210 18.45 -3.47 -9.06
N GLN A 211 19.77 -3.37 -9.26
CA GLN A 211 20.37 -2.24 -9.99
C GLN A 211 19.94 -2.21 -11.45
N ILE A 212 19.96 -3.36 -12.15
CA ILE A 212 19.50 -3.47 -13.54
C ILE A 212 18.04 -3.07 -13.67
N PHE A 213 17.19 -3.48 -12.72
CA PHE A 213 15.79 -3.07 -12.68
C PHE A 213 15.63 -1.56 -12.60
N VAL A 214 16.27 -0.91 -11.62
CA VAL A 214 16.20 0.53 -11.43
C VAL A 214 16.66 1.26 -12.68
N ASP A 215 17.83 0.94 -13.21
CA ASP A 215 18.37 1.59 -14.41
C ASP A 215 17.47 1.37 -15.62
N THR A 216 16.98 0.16 -15.83
CA THR A 216 16.13 -0.18 -16.97
C THR A 216 14.81 0.59 -16.94
N VAL A 217 14.13 0.62 -15.79
CA VAL A 217 12.86 1.34 -15.66
C VAL A 217 13.07 2.84 -15.86
N ARG A 218 14.07 3.44 -15.22
CA ARG A 218 14.38 4.87 -15.38
C ARG A 218 14.65 5.26 -16.84
N LEU A 219 15.41 4.45 -17.55
CA LEU A 219 15.82 4.73 -18.94
C LEU A 219 14.65 4.60 -19.95
N THR A 220 13.53 4.00 -19.59
CA THR A 220 12.32 4.04 -20.43
C THR A 220 11.67 5.44 -20.46
N GLY A 221 12.06 6.35 -19.56
CA GLY A 221 11.60 7.74 -19.55
C GLY A 221 10.14 7.91 -19.15
N GLY A 222 9.52 9.01 -19.59
CA GLY A 222 8.16 9.36 -19.21
C GLY A 222 7.96 9.32 -17.69
N ASN A 223 6.82 8.85 -17.24
CA ASN A 223 6.51 8.72 -15.82
C ASN A 223 7.40 7.72 -15.06
N ASN A 224 8.02 6.80 -15.78
CA ASN A 224 8.95 5.82 -15.18
C ASN A 224 10.23 6.49 -14.62
N ALA A 225 10.61 7.64 -15.14
CA ALA A 225 11.75 8.38 -14.62
C ALA A 225 11.56 8.88 -13.17
N ALA A 226 10.30 9.00 -12.70
CA ALA A 226 9.95 9.43 -11.34
C ALA A 226 9.22 8.34 -10.52
N ARG A 227 8.90 7.19 -11.11
CA ARG A 227 8.11 6.11 -10.50
C ARG A 227 8.73 5.58 -9.21
N TRP A 228 7.91 5.21 -8.25
CA TRP A 228 8.32 4.43 -7.10
C TRP A 228 8.70 3.02 -7.52
N LEU A 229 9.89 2.57 -7.10
CA LEU A 229 10.46 1.26 -7.42
C LEU A 229 10.72 0.49 -6.14
N LEU A 230 10.12 -0.69 -6.03
CA LEU A 230 10.19 -1.56 -4.86
C LEU A 230 11.21 -2.68 -5.11
N ILE A 231 12.14 -2.88 -4.19
CA ILE A 231 13.21 -3.88 -4.32
C ILE A 231 13.26 -4.79 -3.09
N PRO A 232 13.38 -6.11 -3.26
CA PRO A 232 13.59 -7.05 -2.17
C PRO A 232 15.08 -7.24 -1.86
N GLY A 233 15.35 -7.68 -0.63
CA GLY A 233 16.58 -8.36 -0.29
C GLY A 233 16.48 -9.86 -0.57
N TRP A 234 17.40 -10.64 0.04
CA TRP A 234 17.39 -12.09 -0.01
C TRP A 234 16.08 -12.69 0.50
N ASN A 235 15.35 -13.38 -0.39
CA ASN A 235 14.09 -14.03 -0.06
C ASN A 235 13.08 -13.11 0.68
N THR A 236 13.09 -11.79 0.40
CA THR A 236 12.27 -10.79 1.14
C THR A 236 12.39 -10.85 2.67
N ASN A 237 13.40 -11.55 3.18
CA ASN A 237 13.60 -11.78 4.60
C ASN A 237 14.08 -10.51 5.31
N ILE A 238 13.42 -10.17 6.42
CA ILE A 238 13.72 -8.95 7.21
C ILE A 238 15.14 -9.00 7.78
N ASP A 239 15.56 -10.11 8.38
CA ASP A 239 16.86 -10.19 9.04
C ASP A 239 18.01 -9.98 8.06
N TYR A 240 17.92 -10.58 6.87
CA TYR A 240 18.94 -10.42 5.82
C TYR A 240 18.92 -9.04 5.19
N THR A 241 17.75 -8.42 5.08
CA THR A 241 17.57 -7.08 4.51
C THR A 241 17.99 -5.99 5.50
N ALA A 242 17.57 -6.11 6.75
CA ALA A 242 17.93 -5.19 7.83
C ALA A 242 19.38 -5.39 8.34
N GLY A 243 19.94 -6.58 8.18
CA GLY A 243 21.25 -6.94 8.75
C GLY A 243 21.16 -7.29 10.23
N ASN A 244 20.02 -7.81 10.68
CA ASN A 244 19.86 -8.32 12.03
C ASN A 244 20.81 -9.50 12.27
N ASN A 245 21.13 -9.76 13.52
CA ASN A 245 22.03 -10.86 13.90
C ASN A 245 23.43 -10.80 13.22
N GLY A 246 23.84 -9.61 12.73
CA GLY A 246 25.12 -9.43 12.04
C GLY A 246 25.15 -9.89 10.58
N TYR A 247 24.01 -10.23 9.99
CA TYR A 247 23.94 -10.59 8.57
C TYR A 247 24.30 -9.41 7.67
N THR A 248 24.98 -9.74 6.57
CA THR A 248 25.46 -8.77 5.57
C THR A 248 25.04 -9.19 4.18
N GLY A 249 25.18 -8.29 3.21
CA GLY A 249 24.95 -8.61 1.79
C GLY A 249 23.93 -7.72 1.09
N PHE A 250 22.95 -7.16 1.78
CA PHE A 250 21.99 -6.25 1.16
C PHE A 250 22.65 -4.91 0.80
N VAL A 251 22.52 -4.52 -0.48
CA VAL A 251 23.02 -3.25 -1.01
C VAL A 251 21.89 -2.53 -1.73
N LEU A 252 21.66 -1.29 -1.35
CA LEU A 252 20.70 -0.41 -2.04
C LEU A 252 21.21 -0.06 -3.44
N PRO A 253 20.39 -0.15 -4.49
CA PRO A 253 20.76 0.35 -5.81
C PRO A 253 20.91 1.87 -5.79
N THR A 254 21.75 2.36 -6.68
CA THR A 254 21.85 3.79 -6.99
C THR A 254 20.72 4.18 -7.94
N ASP A 255 20.23 5.42 -7.84
CA ASP A 255 19.12 5.95 -8.64
C ASP A 255 19.55 7.19 -9.42
N TYR A 256 20.65 7.05 -10.19
CA TYR A 256 21.26 8.18 -10.93
C TYR A 256 20.40 8.70 -12.09
N ASN A 257 19.62 7.80 -12.71
CA ASN A 257 18.78 8.13 -13.87
C ASN A 257 17.38 8.64 -13.48
N ARG A 258 17.16 8.95 -12.20
CA ARG A 258 15.89 9.48 -11.72
C ARG A 258 15.62 10.88 -12.29
N SER A 259 14.35 11.18 -12.57
CA SER A 259 13.93 12.51 -13.03
C SER A 259 14.42 13.62 -12.09
N SER A 260 14.95 14.69 -12.67
CA SER A 260 15.33 15.91 -11.95
C SER A 260 14.13 16.68 -11.36
N THR A 261 12.91 16.35 -11.78
CA THR A 261 11.68 16.91 -11.17
C THR A 261 11.43 16.40 -9.78
N VAL A 262 11.99 15.24 -9.40
CA VAL A 262 11.96 14.72 -8.04
C VAL A 262 13.07 15.40 -7.24
N PRO A 263 12.76 16.07 -6.11
CA PRO A 263 13.77 16.69 -5.27
C PRO A 263 14.90 15.73 -4.90
N SER A 264 16.13 16.21 -4.89
CA SER A 264 17.31 15.36 -4.59
C SER A 264 17.29 14.75 -3.18
N SER A 265 16.59 15.40 -2.25
CA SER A 265 16.35 14.91 -0.89
C SER A 265 15.38 13.72 -0.83
N GLU A 266 14.52 13.57 -1.83
CA GLU A 266 13.50 12.53 -1.87
C GLU A 266 14.04 11.22 -2.44
N LYS A 267 13.62 10.10 -1.86
CA LYS A 267 13.92 8.76 -2.38
C LYS A 267 12.73 8.24 -3.18
N ARG A 268 13.01 7.50 -4.27
CA ARG A 268 12.00 6.81 -5.08
C ARG A 268 12.23 5.30 -5.13
N ILE A 269 13.06 4.81 -4.22
CA ILE A 269 13.26 3.38 -3.98
C ILE A 269 12.52 3.02 -2.70
N MET A 270 11.77 1.94 -2.74
CA MET A 270 11.09 1.28 -1.63
C MET A 270 11.73 -0.07 -1.35
N ILE A 271 11.61 -0.56 -0.13
CA ILE A 271 12.16 -1.84 0.30
C ILE A 271 11.03 -2.83 0.51
N SER A 272 11.08 -4.00 -0.15
CA SER A 272 10.12 -5.09 0.01
C SER A 272 10.64 -6.11 1.01
N VAL A 273 9.80 -6.48 1.97
CA VAL A 273 10.00 -7.60 2.88
C VAL A 273 8.69 -8.35 3.08
N HIS A 274 8.77 -9.63 3.47
CA HIS A 274 7.61 -10.43 3.84
C HIS A 274 7.65 -10.79 5.31
N TYR A 275 6.49 -11.08 5.91
CA TYR A 275 6.37 -11.40 7.34
C TYR A 275 5.38 -12.51 7.60
N TYR A 276 5.89 -13.70 7.93
CA TYR A 276 5.11 -14.89 8.24
C TYR A 276 5.52 -15.52 9.57
N ASP A 277 5.81 -14.66 10.57
CA ASP A 277 6.18 -15.14 11.90
C ASP A 277 4.99 -15.07 12.90
N PRO A 278 4.87 -16.09 13.74
CA PRO A 278 5.67 -17.32 13.81
C PRO A 278 5.34 -18.29 12.67
N TYR A 279 6.35 -18.94 12.10
CA TYR A 279 6.22 -19.86 10.96
C TYR A 279 5.13 -20.93 11.17
N PHE A 280 5.12 -21.60 12.33
CA PHE A 280 4.14 -22.64 12.63
C PHE A 280 2.71 -22.11 12.79
N PHE A 281 2.53 -20.85 13.15
CA PHE A 281 1.20 -20.22 13.19
C PHE A 281 0.74 -19.77 11.79
N CYS A 282 1.65 -19.18 11.02
CA CYS A 282 1.31 -18.52 9.76
C CYS A 282 1.25 -19.45 8.55
N LEU A 283 2.12 -20.49 8.46
CA LEU A 283 2.36 -21.22 7.22
C LEU A 283 2.16 -22.74 7.31
N VAL A 284 2.15 -23.36 8.50
CA VAL A 284 2.03 -24.81 8.63
C VAL A 284 0.57 -25.22 8.85
N GLU A 285 -0.01 -25.98 7.89
CA GLU A 285 -1.45 -26.30 7.90
C GLU A 285 -1.89 -27.27 8.98
N ASN A 286 -1.21 -28.42 9.09
CA ASN A 286 -1.70 -29.56 9.86
C ASN A 286 -1.03 -29.73 11.21
N GLU A 287 -0.03 -28.92 11.51
CA GLU A 287 0.78 -29.00 12.73
C GLU A 287 1.05 -27.60 13.29
N GLY A 288 1.56 -27.55 14.53
CA GLY A 288 2.06 -26.33 15.14
C GLY A 288 0.99 -25.45 15.76
N ALA A 289 1.36 -24.19 15.95
CA ALA A 289 0.57 -23.23 16.69
C ALA A 289 -0.75 -22.87 15.97
N THR A 290 -1.84 -22.87 16.74
CA THR A 290 -3.17 -22.41 16.28
C THR A 290 -3.57 -21.08 16.92
N GLN A 291 -2.80 -20.63 17.92
CA GLN A 291 -3.04 -19.39 18.67
C GLN A 291 -1.78 -18.55 18.74
N TRP A 292 -1.95 -17.25 18.97
CA TRP A 292 -0.87 -16.26 19.06
C TRP A 292 -1.19 -15.17 20.10
N GLY A 293 -0.15 -14.61 20.70
CA GLY A 293 -0.24 -13.45 21.57
C GLY A 293 -0.36 -13.79 23.05
N ALA A 294 -0.47 -12.74 23.87
CA ALA A 294 -0.44 -12.87 25.34
C ALA A 294 -1.59 -13.68 25.93
N THR A 295 -2.74 -13.70 25.26
CA THR A 295 -3.95 -14.42 25.73
C THR A 295 -4.05 -15.85 25.19
N ALA A 296 -3.10 -16.29 24.37
CA ALA A 296 -3.08 -17.63 23.80
C ALA A 296 -2.77 -18.70 24.86
N ASP A 297 -3.38 -19.88 24.68
CA ASP A 297 -3.02 -21.07 25.44
C ASP A 297 -1.55 -21.43 25.18
N PRO A 298 -0.70 -21.54 26.21
CA PRO A 298 0.71 -21.89 26.05
C PRO A 298 0.96 -23.19 25.28
N ALA A 299 0.03 -24.14 25.32
CA ALA A 299 0.13 -25.40 24.58
C ALA A 299 -0.20 -25.28 23.09
N LYS A 300 -0.80 -24.16 22.68
CA LYS A 300 -1.29 -23.91 21.31
C LYS A 300 -0.55 -22.79 20.60
N LYS A 301 0.46 -22.18 21.22
CA LYS A 301 1.25 -21.11 20.62
C LYS A 301 2.71 -21.50 20.43
N ASP A 302 3.35 -20.87 19.45
CA ASP A 302 4.79 -20.96 19.27
C ASP A 302 5.52 -20.21 20.39
N SER A 303 6.68 -20.69 20.80
CA SER A 303 7.54 -20.01 21.78
C SER A 303 8.23 -18.79 21.22
N GLY A 304 8.46 -18.73 19.90
CA GLY A 304 9.03 -17.60 19.17
C GLY A 304 7.98 -16.77 18.41
N GLY A 305 8.42 -15.68 17.74
CA GLY A 305 7.57 -14.91 16.84
C GLY A 305 6.39 -14.17 17.48
N GLN A 306 6.43 -13.92 18.79
CA GLN A 306 5.39 -13.22 19.51
C GLN A 306 5.56 -11.69 19.38
N GLU A 307 4.77 -10.89 20.13
CA GLU A 307 4.68 -9.43 20.01
C GLU A 307 6.05 -8.74 20.03
N ALA A 308 6.94 -9.12 20.95
CA ALA A 308 8.27 -8.50 21.07
C ALA A 308 9.17 -8.79 19.84
N HIS A 309 9.04 -9.96 19.23
CA HIS A 309 9.75 -10.30 18.00
C HIS A 309 9.24 -9.44 16.85
N MET A 310 7.92 -9.37 16.65
CA MET A 310 7.29 -8.52 15.62
C MET A 310 7.72 -7.06 15.75
N GLU A 311 7.68 -6.53 16.97
CA GLU A 311 8.13 -5.17 17.28
C GLU A 311 9.60 -4.96 16.89
N SER A 312 10.49 -5.90 17.23
CA SER A 312 11.91 -5.85 16.90
C SER A 312 12.15 -5.89 15.39
N GLN A 313 11.45 -6.77 14.66
CA GLN A 313 11.57 -6.93 13.22
C GLN A 313 11.18 -5.64 12.47
N PHE A 314 10.03 -5.06 12.79
CA PHE A 314 9.56 -3.85 12.10
C PHE A 314 10.36 -2.62 12.51
N LYS A 315 10.79 -2.54 13.78
CA LYS A 315 11.69 -1.49 14.23
C LYS A 315 13.03 -1.52 13.50
N SER A 316 13.60 -2.69 13.24
CA SER A 316 14.86 -2.79 12.50
C SER A 316 14.76 -2.25 11.07
N MET A 317 13.63 -2.48 10.39
CA MET A 317 13.34 -1.90 9.07
C MET A 317 13.17 -0.37 9.16
N TYR A 318 12.46 0.11 10.17
CA TYR A 318 12.32 1.55 10.43
C TYR A 318 13.67 2.22 10.65
N ASP A 319 14.49 1.70 11.57
CA ASP A 319 15.79 2.28 11.93
C ASP A 319 16.76 2.29 10.73
N LYS A 320 16.73 1.24 9.91
CA LYS A 320 17.66 1.13 8.77
C LYS A 320 17.22 1.92 7.54
N PHE A 321 15.91 2.00 7.25
CA PHE A 321 15.41 2.53 5.99
C PHE A 321 14.50 3.75 6.15
N VAL A 322 13.47 3.66 6.99
CA VAL A 322 12.46 4.73 7.10
C VAL A 322 13.10 6.03 7.63
N THR A 323 13.95 5.96 8.65
CA THR A 323 14.70 7.11 9.18
C THR A 323 15.62 7.78 8.16
N ARG A 324 15.91 7.10 7.05
CA ARG A 324 16.75 7.61 5.94
C ARG A 324 15.92 8.03 4.72
N GLY A 325 14.58 8.10 4.88
CA GLY A 325 13.67 8.55 3.84
C GLY A 325 13.30 7.50 2.79
N TYR A 326 13.52 6.21 3.06
CA TYR A 326 13.04 5.12 2.21
C TYR A 326 11.68 4.60 2.72
N ALA A 327 10.75 4.34 1.82
CA ALA A 327 9.52 3.64 2.15
C ALA A 327 9.79 2.13 2.29
N VAL A 328 9.04 1.47 3.17
CA VAL A 328 9.11 0.02 3.38
C VAL A 328 7.73 -0.59 3.21
N VAL A 329 7.66 -1.68 2.45
CA VAL A 329 6.43 -2.44 2.21
C VAL A 329 6.61 -3.86 2.72
N ILE A 330 5.71 -4.31 3.59
CA ILE A 330 5.55 -5.72 3.92
C ILE A 330 4.67 -6.29 2.81
N GLY A 331 5.31 -6.73 1.71
CA GLY A 331 4.66 -7.13 0.46
C GLY A 331 3.74 -8.33 0.62
N GLU A 332 4.04 -9.18 1.62
CA GLU A 332 3.18 -10.28 2.02
C GLU A 332 3.23 -10.46 3.53
N TYR A 333 2.07 -10.67 4.12
CA TYR A 333 1.87 -11.22 5.46
C TYR A 333 0.54 -11.92 5.53
N GLY A 334 0.42 -12.92 6.39
CA GLY A 334 -0.83 -13.66 6.56
C GLY A 334 -0.67 -14.84 7.52
N ALA A 335 -1.80 -15.40 7.95
CA ALA A 335 -1.84 -16.64 8.70
C ALA A 335 -2.95 -17.54 8.12
N ILE A 336 -2.63 -18.80 7.90
CA ILE A 336 -3.57 -19.78 7.33
C ILE A 336 -4.71 -20.09 8.29
N ASP A 337 -5.86 -20.44 7.70
CA ASP A 337 -7.05 -20.87 8.46
C ASP A 337 -6.87 -22.30 8.97
N LYS A 338 -6.79 -22.44 10.30
CA LYS A 338 -6.75 -23.71 11.03
C LYS A 338 -7.98 -23.91 11.91
N SER A 339 -9.09 -23.24 11.59
CA SER A 339 -10.32 -23.32 12.39
C SER A 339 -10.92 -24.72 12.45
N ALA A 340 -10.58 -25.58 11.49
CA ALA A 340 -10.92 -27.01 11.55
C ALA A 340 -10.20 -27.76 12.69
N ASN A 341 -9.00 -27.32 13.08
CA ASN A 341 -8.19 -27.93 14.13
C ASN A 341 -8.42 -27.24 15.49
N ASP A 342 -8.70 -25.93 15.49
CA ASP A 342 -8.99 -25.14 16.67
C ASP A 342 -10.03 -24.07 16.33
N SER A 343 -11.25 -24.20 16.83
CA SER A 343 -12.35 -23.27 16.56
C SER A 343 -12.06 -21.82 16.98
N SER A 344 -11.08 -21.60 17.87
CA SER A 344 -10.62 -20.26 18.26
C SER A 344 -9.59 -19.64 17.29
N ASN A 345 -9.06 -20.41 16.34
CA ASN A 345 -7.95 -19.97 15.47
C ASN A 345 -8.27 -18.65 14.75
N ASN A 346 -9.47 -18.48 14.18
CA ASN A 346 -9.84 -17.25 13.47
C ASN A 346 -9.88 -16.03 14.40
N THR A 347 -10.17 -16.17 15.68
CA THR A 347 -10.03 -15.10 16.68
C THR A 347 -8.57 -14.69 16.83
N TYR A 348 -7.66 -15.67 16.97
CA TYR A 348 -6.23 -15.39 17.11
C TYR A 348 -5.58 -14.90 15.82
N ARG A 349 -6.07 -15.34 14.64
CA ARG A 349 -5.68 -14.75 13.35
C ARG A 349 -6.03 -13.25 13.28
N ALA A 350 -7.23 -12.88 13.72
CA ALA A 350 -7.65 -11.47 13.78
C ALA A 350 -6.80 -10.65 14.77
N ILE A 351 -6.48 -11.20 15.96
CA ILE A 351 -5.59 -10.56 16.94
C ILE A 351 -4.20 -10.34 16.36
N TRP A 352 -3.60 -11.40 15.77
CA TRP A 352 -2.29 -11.34 15.14
C TRP A 352 -2.27 -10.32 13.99
N THR A 353 -3.26 -10.36 13.12
CA THR A 353 -3.40 -9.46 11.99
C THR A 353 -3.48 -7.99 12.43
N LYS A 354 -4.30 -7.70 13.45
CA LYS A 354 -4.37 -6.36 14.05
C LYS A 354 -3.01 -5.93 14.60
N ALA A 355 -2.29 -6.82 15.28
CA ALA A 355 -0.96 -6.52 15.81
C ALA A 355 0.05 -6.22 14.70
N VAL A 356 0.10 -7.04 13.63
CA VAL A 356 0.96 -6.79 12.45
C VAL A 356 0.67 -5.41 11.86
N VAL A 357 -0.58 -5.11 11.60
CA VAL A 357 -0.97 -3.84 10.96
C VAL A 357 -0.70 -2.64 11.85
N SER A 358 -1.01 -2.74 13.15
CA SER A 358 -0.74 -1.66 14.11
C SER A 358 0.77 -1.40 14.27
N THR A 359 1.57 -2.47 14.33
CA THR A 359 3.03 -2.35 14.44
C THR A 359 3.65 -1.83 13.14
N ALA A 360 3.17 -2.29 11.97
CA ALA A 360 3.56 -1.75 10.69
C ALA A 360 3.27 -0.23 10.60
N LYS A 361 2.06 0.18 10.98
CA LYS A 361 1.67 1.59 11.04
C LYS A 361 2.57 2.40 11.96
N LYS A 362 2.84 1.90 13.17
CA LYS A 362 3.74 2.54 14.15
C LYS A 362 5.10 2.87 13.55
N TYR A 363 5.60 2.01 12.69
CA TYR A 363 6.91 2.14 12.03
C TYR A 363 6.83 2.64 10.58
N SER A 364 5.67 3.15 10.14
CA SER A 364 5.44 3.68 8.79
C SER A 364 5.72 2.66 7.66
N LEU A 365 5.45 1.38 7.90
CA LEU A 365 5.50 0.31 6.93
C LEU A 365 4.11 0.06 6.33
N VAL A 366 4.05 -0.35 5.06
CA VAL A 366 2.80 -0.71 4.37
C VAL A 366 2.55 -2.22 4.48
N PRO A 367 1.51 -2.68 5.19
CA PRO A 367 1.18 -4.10 5.28
C PRO A 367 0.26 -4.51 4.11
N VAL A 368 0.64 -5.57 3.36
CA VAL A 368 -0.15 -6.11 2.24
C VAL A 368 -0.51 -7.57 2.52
N TRP A 369 -1.78 -7.84 2.83
CA TRP A 369 -2.27 -9.18 3.17
C TRP A 369 -2.13 -10.14 2.00
N TRP A 370 -1.58 -11.34 2.24
CA TRP A 370 -1.56 -12.41 1.26
C TRP A 370 -2.92 -13.11 1.18
N ASP A 371 -3.65 -12.94 0.08
CA ASP A 371 -4.90 -13.65 -0.21
C ASP A 371 -4.70 -14.54 -1.43
N ASN A 372 -4.76 -15.85 -1.23
CA ASN A 372 -4.61 -16.84 -2.30
C ASN A 372 -5.95 -17.41 -2.79
N GLY A 373 -7.08 -16.89 -2.28
CA GLY A 373 -8.41 -17.41 -2.58
C GLY A 373 -8.75 -18.74 -1.89
N ALA A 374 -7.85 -19.28 -1.04
CA ALA A 374 -8.00 -20.53 -0.31
C ALA A 374 -7.83 -20.30 1.21
N ASN A 375 -6.86 -20.97 1.85
CA ASN A 375 -6.64 -20.92 3.31
C ASN A 375 -6.17 -19.56 3.87
N PHE A 376 -5.73 -18.63 3.02
CA PHE A 376 -5.53 -17.21 3.35
C PHE A 376 -6.66 -16.31 2.87
N GLY A 377 -7.65 -16.85 2.16
CA GLY A 377 -8.70 -16.10 1.48
C GLY A 377 -9.60 -15.31 2.45
N LEU A 378 -9.76 -14.01 2.19
CA LEU A 378 -10.69 -13.12 2.89
C LEU A 378 -12.01 -12.97 2.14
N ILE A 379 -11.96 -13.14 0.83
CA ILE A 379 -13.08 -12.95 -0.10
C ILE A 379 -13.21 -14.21 -0.96
N ASN A 380 -14.39 -14.80 -0.99
CA ASN A 380 -14.70 -15.86 -1.94
C ASN A 380 -14.77 -15.25 -3.35
N ARG A 381 -13.84 -15.63 -4.22
CA ARG A 381 -13.67 -15.02 -5.55
C ARG A 381 -14.73 -15.47 -6.55
N HIS A 382 -15.50 -16.55 -6.28
CA HIS A 382 -16.58 -17.03 -7.15
C HIS A 382 -17.89 -16.26 -6.98
N ASN A 383 -18.21 -15.86 -5.73
CA ASN A 383 -19.47 -15.20 -5.41
C ASN A 383 -19.31 -13.83 -4.75
N LEU A 384 -18.08 -13.36 -4.57
CA LEU A 384 -17.71 -12.05 -4.01
C LEU A 384 -18.21 -11.81 -2.58
N THR A 385 -18.44 -12.88 -1.79
CA THR A 385 -18.77 -12.74 -0.37
C THR A 385 -17.50 -12.64 0.48
N ILE A 386 -17.56 -11.84 1.54
CA ILE A 386 -16.50 -11.82 2.55
C ILE A 386 -16.64 -13.08 3.41
N THR A 387 -15.56 -13.85 3.52
CA THR A 387 -15.51 -15.09 4.30
C THR A 387 -14.85 -14.92 5.65
N GLN A 388 -14.01 -13.92 5.81
CA GLN A 388 -13.18 -13.67 7.01
C GLN A 388 -13.33 -12.22 7.49
N GLN A 389 -14.57 -11.80 7.83
CA GLN A 389 -14.85 -10.43 8.26
C GLN A 389 -14.00 -10.02 9.47
N GLY A 390 -13.84 -10.90 10.47
CA GLY A 390 -13.06 -10.60 11.67
C GLY A 390 -11.58 -10.28 11.38
N ILE A 391 -11.00 -10.86 10.32
CA ILE A 391 -9.63 -10.55 9.90
C ILE A 391 -9.60 -9.19 9.19
N ILE A 392 -10.56 -8.91 8.31
CA ILE A 392 -10.70 -7.57 7.69
C ILE A 392 -10.87 -6.50 8.76
N ASP A 393 -11.70 -6.74 9.78
CA ASP A 393 -11.88 -5.82 10.91
C ASP A 393 -10.58 -5.63 11.70
N GLY A 394 -9.80 -6.71 11.89
CA GLY A 394 -8.45 -6.67 12.47
C GLY A 394 -7.50 -5.77 11.66
N ILE A 395 -7.47 -5.94 10.33
CA ILE A 395 -6.68 -5.11 9.42
C ILE A 395 -7.10 -3.64 9.54
N MET A 396 -8.38 -3.35 9.37
CA MET A 396 -8.90 -1.97 9.31
C MET A 396 -8.77 -1.26 10.66
N SER A 397 -8.97 -1.97 11.78
CA SER A 397 -8.72 -1.40 13.11
C SER A 397 -7.24 -1.20 13.42
N GLY A 398 -6.36 -2.01 12.83
CA GLY A 398 -4.91 -1.88 12.96
C GLY A 398 -4.33 -0.66 12.23
N ILE A 399 -4.91 -0.28 11.05
CA ILE A 399 -4.47 0.90 10.30
C ILE A 399 -4.86 2.19 11.02
N GLY A 400 -6.03 2.23 11.67
CA GLY A 400 -6.65 3.45 12.11
C GLY A 400 -6.37 3.77 13.57
N ASN A 401 -5.36 4.60 13.87
CA ASN A 401 -5.45 5.51 15.01
C ASN A 401 -6.31 6.70 14.59
N TYR A 402 -7.62 6.45 14.43
CA TYR A 402 -8.54 7.56 14.22
C TYR A 402 -8.91 8.20 15.55
N TYR A 403 -9.02 9.50 15.51
CA TYR A 403 -9.38 10.32 16.65
C TYR A 403 -10.60 11.18 16.31
N ARG A 404 -11.47 11.39 17.27
CA ARG A 404 -12.28 12.60 17.28
C ARG A 404 -11.46 13.73 17.88
N ILE A 405 -11.44 14.87 17.23
CA ILE A 405 -10.71 16.06 17.65
C ILE A 405 -11.72 16.97 18.34
N VAL A 406 -11.66 17.00 19.67
CA VAL A 406 -12.66 17.62 20.51
C VAL A 406 -12.22 19.04 20.90
N ASN A 407 -13.07 20.03 20.63
CA ASN A 407 -12.82 21.42 21.04
C ASN A 407 -13.03 21.59 22.57
N ARG A 408 -12.07 22.21 23.24
CA ARG A 408 -12.09 22.40 24.71
C ARG A 408 -13.26 23.27 25.18
N ASN A 409 -13.63 24.31 24.41
CA ASN A 409 -14.71 25.23 24.76
C ASN A 409 -16.09 24.62 24.64
N SER A 410 -16.33 23.89 23.53
CA SER A 410 -17.68 23.42 23.19
C SER A 410 -17.93 21.95 23.53
N GLY A 411 -16.87 21.13 23.67
CA GLY A 411 -16.96 19.68 23.77
C GLY A 411 -17.39 19.00 22.46
N LYS A 412 -17.55 19.76 21.37
CA LYS A 412 -17.91 19.24 20.05
C LYS A 412 -16.69 18.83 19.25
N VAL A 413 -16.91 18.08 18.17
CA VAL A 413 -15.82 17.51 17.38
C VAL A 413 -15.66 18.19 16.03
N LEU A 414 -14.45 18.18 15.50
CA LEU A 414 -14.14 18.62 14.14
C LEU A 414 -14.88 17.74 13.13
N ASP A 415 -15.63 18.35 12.22
CA ASP A 415 -16.61 17.69 11.34
C ASP A 415 -16.50 18.21 9.92
N VAL A 416 -16.45 17.29 8.92
CA VAL A 416 -16.62 17.68 7.51
C VAL A 416 -18.11 17.73 7.22
N ASN A 417 -18.60 18.93 6.88
CA ASN A 417 -20.02 19.21 6.72
C ASN A 417 -20.70 18.26 5.73
N GLY A 418 -21.83 17.69 6.16
CA GLY A 418 -22.70 16.89 5.31
C GLY A 418 -22.09 15.61 4.74
N TYR A 419 -21.10 15.00 5.40
CA TYR A 419 -20.38 13.81 4.91
C TYR A 419 -19.75 14.02 3.52
N SER A 420 -19.49 15.25 3.13
CA SER A 420 -18.95 15.57 1.81
C SER A 420 -17.59 14.89 1.59
N THR A 421 -17.36 14.41 0.35
CA THR A 421 -16.05 13.94 -0.12
C THR A 421 -15.43 14.89 -1.15
N ALA A 422 -16.07 16.04 -1.41
CA ALA A 422 -15.61 17.03 -2.38
C ALA A 422 -14.44 17.87 -1.84
N ASP A 423 -13.57 18.35 -2.75
CA ASP A 423 -12.62 19.41 -2.44
C ASP A 423 -13.36 20.71 -2.10
N GLY A 424 -12.84 21.47 -1.15
CA GLY A 424 -13.46 22.70 -0.67
C GLY A 424 -14.64 22.50 0.28
N ALA A 425 -14.97 21.25 0.66
CA ALA A 425 -16.02 21.03 1.63
C ALA A 425 -15.63 21.65 2.99
N ALA A 426 -16.53 22.47 3.53
CA ALA A 426 -16.32 23.19 4.77
C ALA A 426 -16.12 22.24 5.95
N VAL A 427 -15.21 22.62 6.84
CA VAL A 427 -15.02 21.98 8.14
C VAL A 427 -15.65 22.87 9.22
N ASN A 428 -16.46 22.27 10.05
CA ASN A 428 -17.15 22.92 11.18
C ASN A 428 -16.97 22.09 12.45
N GLN A 429 -17.60 22.51 13.54
CA GLN A 429 -17.77 21.64 14.71
C GLN A 429 -19.19 21.07 14.76
N TYR A 430 -19.32 19.85 15.27
CA TYR A 430 -20.62 19.21 15.44
C TYR A 430 -20.64 18.27 16.66
N THR A 431 -21.84 17.96 17.16
CA THR A 431 -22.02 16.91 18.17
C THR A 431 -21.54 15.57 17.59
N TYR A 432 -20.74 14.81 18.34
CA TYR A 432 -20.22 13.51 17.86
C TYR A 432 -21.35 12.52 17.66
N SER A 433 -21.48 12.01 16.43
CA SER A 433 -22.50 11.03 16.01
C SER A 433 -21.91 9.66 15.67
N GLY A 434 -20.56 9.51 15.72
CA GLY A 434 -19.86 8.31 15.28
C GLY A 434 -19.57 8.26 13.77
N GLY A 435 -19.94 9.31 13.01
CA GLY A 435 -19.72 9.38 11.57
C GLY A 435 -18.24 9.45 11.18
N TYR A 436 -17.89 8.85 10.04
CA TYR A 436 -16.50 8.87 9.54
C TYR A 436 -16.03 10.27 9.16
N ASN A 437 -16.93 11.20 8.82
CA ASN A 437 -16.63 12.61 8.58
C ASN A 437 -16.15 13.37 9.83
N GLN A 438 -16.31 12.77 11.03
CA GLN A 438 -15.89 13.30 12.34
C GLN A 438 -14.62 12.60 12.88
N GLN A 439 -14.03 11.72 12.08
CA GLN A 439 -12.91 10.90 12.47
C GLN A 439 -11.69 11.25 11.62
N TRP A 440 -10.57 11.49 12.32
CA TRP A 440 -9.37 12.04 11.72
C TRP A 440 -8.14 11.23 12.08
N GLU A 441 -7.30 10.97 11.12
CA GLU A 441 -5.94 10.47 11.34
C GLU A 441 -4.97 11.65 11.43
N LEU A 442 -4.02 11.61 12.35
CA LEU A 442 -2.90 12.54 12.41
C LEU A 442 -1.66 11.87 11.84
N LEU A 443 -1.27 12.26 10.65
CA LEU A 443 -0.05 11.80 9.99
C LEU A 443 1.10 12.76 10.31
N ASN A 444 2.14 12.28 10.98
CA ASN A 444 3.35 13.08 11.22
C ASN A 444 4.16 13.20 9.91
N VAL A 445 4.32 14.40 9.39
CA VAL A 445 5.04 14.69 8.14
C VAL A 445 6.43 15.31 8.38
N GLY A 446 6.93 15.23 9.61
CA GLY A 446 8.24 15.73 10.03
C GLY A 446 8.19 17.09 10.71
N LEU A 447 9.29 17.46 11.42
CA LEU A 447 9.44 18.74 12.11
C LEU A 447 8.28 19.09 13.09
N ASN A 448 7.66 18.08 13.69
CA ASN A 448 6.47 18.20 14.54
C ASN A 448 5.23 18.79 13.82
N ASN A 449 5.20 18.69 12.48
CA ASN A 449 4.03 19.00 11.68
C ASN A 449 3.21 17.74 11.41
N TYR A 450 1.89 17.90 11.37
CA TYR A 450 0.93 16.83 11.13
C TYR A 450 -0.03 17.23 10.01
N GLU A 451 -0.42 16.27 9.21
CA GLU A 451 -1.59 16.36 8.35
C GLU A 451 -2.77 15.67 9.05
N LEU A 452 -3.94 16.28 9.00
CA LEU A 452 -5.16 15.73 9.58
C LEU A 452 -6.00 15.17 8.44
N ILE A 453 -6.05 13.84 8.31
CA ILE A 453 -6.70 13.14 7.19
C ILE A 453 -8.08 12.68 7.64
N ASN A 454 -9.12 13.11 6.94
CA ASN A 454 -10.48 12.73 7.24
C ASN A 454 -10.77 11.27 6.82
N ARG A 455 -11.31 10.46 7.73
CA ARG A 455 -11.59 9.04 7.48
C ARG A 455 -12.59 8.79 6.35
N ASN A 456 -13.61 9.68 6.21
CA ASN A 456 -14.67 9.52 5.21
C ASN A 456 -14.17 9.79 3.79
N SER A 457 -13.36 10.85 3.61
CA SER A 457 -12.96 11.34 2.29
C SER A 457 -11.55 10.96 1.89
N GLY A 458 -10.66 10.66 2.86
CA GLY A 458 -9.22 10.55 2.66
C GLY A 458 -8.53 11.89 2.37
N LYS A 459 -9.25 13.01 2.51
CA LYS A 459 -8.73 14.36 2.25
C LYS A 459 -8.17 15.01 3.50
N VAL A 460 -7.35 16.05 3.30
CA VAL A 460 -6.57 16.70 4.35
C VAL A 460 -7.26 18.00 4.79
N LEU A 461 -7.20 18.30 6.08
CA LEU A 461 -7.64 19.58 6.63
C LEU A 461 -6.70 20.69 6.17
N GLU A 462 -7.25 21.74 5.57
CA GLU A 462 -6.48 22.91 5.14
C GLU A 462 -7.16 24.23 5.45
N ILE A 463 -6.38 25.31 5.36
CA ILE A 463 -6.92 26.66 5.25
C ILE A 463 -7.10 27.01 3.77
N GLY A 464 -8.32 27.35 3.39
CA GLY A 464 -8.68 27.62 2.01
C GLY A 464 -7.88 28.78 1.39
N GLY A 465 -7.50 28.59 0.11
CA GLY A 465 -6.85 29.63 -0.68
C GLY A 465 -5.50 30.12 -0.17
N TRP A 466 -4.79 29.33 0.65
CA TRP A 466 -3.50 29.74 1.22
C TRP A 466 -3.57 31.04 2.03
N SER A 467 -4.72 31.35 2.59
CA SER A 467 -4.93 32.61 3.30
C SER A 467 -4.06 32.70 4.55
N SER A 468 -3.44 33.85 4.76
CA SER A 468 -2.74 34.19 6.00
C SER A 468 -3.56 35.12 6.93
N SER A 469 -4.83 35.42 6.58
CA SER A 469 -5.69 36.33 7.34
C SER A 469 -6.38 35.63 8.49
N ASP A 470 -6.66 36.38 9.56
CA ASP A 470 -7.62 35.96 10.58
C ASP A 470 -9.02 35.81 9.96
N GLY A 471 -9.77 34.80 10.39
CA GLY A 471 -11.09 34.51 9.86
C GLY A 471 -11.11 33.67 8.57
N ALA A 472 -9.96 33.23 8.07
CA ALA A 472 -9.95 32.30 6.96
C ALA A 472 -10.48 30.92 7.40
N THR A 473 -11.40 30.37 6.59
CA THR A 473 -12.11 29.13 6.93
C THR A 473 -11.30 27.88 6.66
N ALA A 474 -11.50 26.89 7.50
CA ALA A 474 -10.99 25.53 7.28
C ALA A 474 -11.92 24.76 6.33
N GLN A 475 -11.29 23.96 5.46
CA GLN A 475 -11.95 23.07 4.53
C GLN A 475 -11.14 21.77 4.41
N GLN A 476 -11.70 20.77 3.75
CA GLN A 476 -10.92 19.63 3.30
C GLN A 476 -10.51 19.80 1.84
N TRP A 477 -9.35 19.28 1.48
CA TRP A 477 -8.87 19.27 0.09
C TRP A 477 -8.05 18.03 -0.19
N ALA A 478 -7.94 17.66 -1.48
CA ALA A 478 -6.98 16.64 -1.90
C ALA A 478 -5.57 17.03 -1.44
N HIS A 479 -4.75 16.04 -1.13
CA HIS A 479 -3.38 16.25 -0.68
C HIS A 479 -2.57 17.03 -1.72
N SER A 480 -1.93 18.11 -1.31
CA SER A 480 -1.21 19.05 -2.20
C SER A 480 0.24 18.65 -2.48
N GLY A 481 0.72 17.56 -1.92
CA GLY A 481 2.10 17.11 -2.08
C GLY A 481 3.14 17.88 -1.28
N LEU A 482 4.38 17.77 -1.73
CA LEU A 482 5.50 18.49 -1.13
C LEU A 482 5.29 20.00 -1.28
N GLY A 483 5.27 20.71 -0.16
CA GLY A 483 5.04 22.16 -0.12
C GLY A 483 3.62 22.58 0.25
N GLY A 484 2.71 21.65 0.51
CA GLY A 484 1.35 21.94 0.99
C GLY A 484 1.30 22.45 2.43
N TYR A 485 2.05 23.48 2.77
CA TYR A 485 2.15 23.99 4.16
C TYR A 485 0.81 24.50 4.72
N ASN A 486 -0.15 24.89 3.91
CA ASN A 486 -1.51 25.24 4.36
C ASN A 486 -2.31 24.02 4.83
N GLN A 487 -1.85 22.81 4.53
CA GLN A 487 -2.39 21.51 4.97
C GLN A 487 -1.65 20.93 6.16
N GLN A 488 -0.58 21.59 6.62
CA GLN A 488 0.28 21.09 7.69
C GLN A 488 0.06 21.91 8.96
N TRP A 489 0.03 21.19 10.09
CA TRP A 489 -0.31 21.75 11.38
C TRP A 489 0.70 21.33 12.44
N GLN A 490 1.35 22.31 13.08
CA GLN A 490 2.18 22.04 14.23
C GLN A 490 1.30 21.79 15.45
N LYS A 491 1.48 20.65 16.09
CA LYS A 491 0.78 20.31 17.34
C LYS A 491 1.57 20.83 18.51
N ILE A 492 0.99 21.76 19.29
CA ILE A 492 1.61 22.42 20.43
C ILE A 492 0.85 22.01 21.69
N ASP A 493 1.51 21.31 22.61
CA ASP A 493 0.94 20.89 23.89
C ASP A 493 0.72 22.12 24.80
N VAL A 494 -0.49 22.23 25.37
CA VAL A 494 -0.85 23.30 26.32
C VAL A 494 -1.21 22.76 27.71
N GLY A 495 -0.90 21.49 27.98
CA GLY A 495 -1.19 20.82 29.24
C GLY A 495 -2.60 20.20 29.31
N ASP A 496 -2.86 19.45 30.38
CA ASP A 496 -4.14 18.80 30.69
C ASP A 496 -4.68 17.88 29.57
N GLY A 497 -3.81 17.40 28.65
CA GLY A 497 -4.20 16.60 27.50
C GLY A 497 -4.79 17.40 26.33
N TYR A 498 -4.67 18.74 26.37
CA TYR A 498 -5.06 19.63 25.29
C TYR A 498 -3.86 20.13 24.49
N PHE A 499 -4.10 20.51 23.24
CA PHE A 499 -3.10 21.06 22.33
C PHE A 499 -3.72 22.13 21.42
N GLU A 500 -2.88 22.94 20.85
CA GLU A 500 -3.19 23.87 19.77
C GLU A 500 -2.67 23.31 18.43
N LEU A 501 -3.36 23.65 17.34
CA LEU A 501 -2.95 23.34 15.97
C LEU A 501 -2.58 24.64 15.26
N LYS A 502 -1.28 24.86 15.06
CA LYS A 502 -0.74 26.03 14.37
C LYS A 502 -0.48 25.68 12.91
N ASN A 503 -1.13 26.39 11.99
CA ASN A 503 -0.94 26.20 10.55
C ASN A 503 0.49 26.55 10.13
N ALA A 504 1.15 25.67 9.36
CA ALA A 504 2.56 25.85 9.00
C ALA A 504 2.77 26.97 7.97
N ALA A 505 1.77 27.29 7.13
CA ALA A 505 1.87 28.36 6.15
C ALA A 505 1.61 29.74 6.78
N SER A 506 0.53 29.87 7.55
CA SER A 506 0.07 31.16 8.05
C SER A 506 0.63 31.52 9.45
N GLY A 507 1.05 30.50 10.21
CA GLY A 507 1.44 30.65 11.62
C GLY A 507 0.28 30.93 12.57
N LYS A 508 -0.98 30.80 12.11
CA LYS A 508 -2.20 31.01 12.89
C LYS A 508 -2.76 29.68 13.42
N TYR A 509 -3.72 29.78 14.34
CA TYR A 509 -4.20 28.66 15.12
C TYR A 509 -5.63 28.27 14.72
N LEU A 510 -5.89 26.97 14.65
CA LEU A 510 -7.21 26.42 14.33
C LEU A 510 -8.17 26.76 15.48
N GLU A 511 -9.29 27.42 15.15
CA GLU A 511 -10.29 27.81 16.15
C GLU A 511 -11.73 27.60 15.70
N VAL A 512 -12.64 27.51 16.66
CA VAL A 512 -14.08 27.67 16.47
C VAL A 512 -14.41 29.15 16.57
N PHE A 513 -14.96 29.74 15.49
CA PHE A 513 -15.20 31.18 15.43
C PHE A 513 -16.24 31.63 16.47
N GLY A 514 -15.98 32.82 17.01
CA GLY A 514 -16.91 33.51 17.93
C GLY A 514 -17.20 32.74 19.22
N TRP A 515 -16.33 31.83 19.63
CA TRP A 515 -16.53 31.02 20.85
C TRP A 515 -17.85 30.20 20.82
N SER A 516 -18.34 29.91 19.63
CA SER A 516 -19.62 29.23 19.47
C SER A 516 -19.59 27.83 20.09
N THR A 517 -20.68 27.46 20.74
CA THR A 517 -20.93 26.09 21.23
C THR A 517 -22.00 25.36 20.41
N ASN A 518 -22.48 25.96 19.30
CA ASN A 518 -23.52 25.41 18.47
C ASN A 518 -22.98 24.37 17.46
N ASP A 519 -23.84 23.43 17.07
CA ASP A 519 -23.60 22.56 15.93
C ASP A 519 -23.53 23.39 14.64
N GLY A 520 -22.62 22.99 13.72
CA GLY A 520 -22.41 23.70 12.47
C GLY A 520 -21.60 24.99 12.58
N ALA A 521 -21.07 25.34 13.77
CA ALA A 521 -20.25 26.54 13.91
C ALA A 521 -18.96 26.40 13.09
N THR A 522 -18.64 27.47 12.37
CA THR A 522 -17.48 27.54 11.47
C THR A 522 -16.18 27.36 12.22
N VAL A 523 -15.30 26.55 11.66
CA VAL A 523 -13.90 26.38 12.06
C VAL A 523 -13.01 27.06 11.04
N GLY A 524 -11.94 27.68 11.51
CA GLY A 524 -10.95 28.34 10.65
C GLY A 524 -9.70 28.69 11.43
N GLN A 525 -8.96 29.70 10.97
CA GLN A 525 -7.74 30.13 11.65
C GLN A 525 -7.86 31.54 12.21
N TRP A 526 -7.16 31.78 13.31
CA TRP A 526 -7.04 33.09 13.94
C TRP A 526 -5.66 33.25 14.59
N SER A 527 -5.26 34.47 14.83
CA SER A 527 -4.09 34.77 15.67
C SER A 527 -4.27 34.17 17.06
N LEU A 528 -3.17 33.77 17.73
CA LEU A 528 -3.24 33.18 19.07
C LEU A 528 -3.95 34.14 20.04
N GLY A 529 -4.95 33.62 20.70
CA GLY A 529 -5.63 34.32 21.80
C GLY A 529 -4.78 34.41 23.07
N ASN A 530 -5.41 34.82 24.15
CA ASN A 530 -4.77 34.82 25.49
C ASN A 530 -4.76 33.38 26.07
N GLN A 531 -4.26 33.20 27.28
CA GLN A 531 -4.15 31.92 27.99
C GLN A 531 -5.50 31.19 28.22
N TYR A 532 -6.63 31.84 27.98
CA TYR A 532 -7.98 31.25 28.09
C TYR A 532 -8.65 30.99 26.73
N ASN A 533 -7.86 30.88 25.67
CA ASN A 533 -8.31 30.66 24.31
C ASN A 533 -8.85 29.23 24.07
N PHE A 534 -9.80 28.76 24.88
CA PHE A 534 -10.31 27.38 24.84
C PHE A 534 -10.97 27.00 23.51
N ASN A 535 -11.44 27.97 22.70
CA ASN A 535 -11.93 27.75 21.36
C ASN A 535 -10.83 27.43 20.34
N GLN A 536 -9.54 27.63 20.68
CA GLN A 536 -8.34 27.24 19.91
C GLN A 536 -7.67 25.97 20.46
N GLN A 537 -8.20 25.41 21.54
CA GLN A 537 -7.63 24.24 22.19
C GLN A 537 -8.44 22.97 21.89
N TRP A 538 -7.72 21.90 21.61
CA TRP A 538 -8.29 20.66 21.12
C TRP A 538 -7.75 19.46 21.89
N GLN A 539 -8.51 18.38 21.94
CA GLN A 539 -8.12 17.10 22.53
C GLN A 539 -8.29 15.98 21.52
N LEU A 540 -7.30 15.07 21.44
CA LEU A 540 -7.44 13.82 20.69
C LEU A 540 -8.11 12.76 21.57
N VAL A 541 -9.26 12.28 21.16
CA VAL A 541 -9.94 11.16 21.81
C VAL A 541 -9.94 9.98 20.85
N PRO A 542 -9.23 8.87 21.18
CA PRO A 542 -9.16 7.70 20.31
C PRO A 542 -10.55 7.16 19.95
N ILE A 543 -10.69 6.65 18.73
CA ILE A 543 -11.84 5.85 18.31
C ILE A 543 -11.45 4.38 18.46
N ASN A 544 -12.13 3.68 19.35
CA ASN A 544 -11.91 2.24 19.59
C ASN A 544 -12.63 1.39 18.55
#